data_2c8f590bf15f12dad2195261cda97d47
#
_entry.id   2c8f590bf15f12dad2195261cda97d47
#
_cell.length_a   1.000
_cell.length_b   1.000
_cell.length_c   1.000
_cell.angle_alpha   90.00
_cell.angle_beta   90.00
_cell.angle_gamma   90.00
#
_symmetry.space_group_name_H-M   'P 1'
#
loop_
_entity.id
_entity.type
_entity.pdbx_description
1 polymer ?
#
loop_
_entity_poly.entity_id
_entity_poly.type
_entity_poly.pdbx_seq_one_letter_code
_entity_poly.pdbx_strand_id
1 'polypeptide(L)'
;MSDLTEIGGDTPQTNTPEISVSELANALKQTIEDRFGRVRVRGEISNYRGPHASGHAYFCLKDQNARLDAVIWRSTFLRLRTRPQEGLEVVATGRVTTFPGKSSYQIIIESLEPAGVGALMALLDARRKALAAEGLFDEARKRPLPFLPRVIGVVTSPTGAVIRDILHRLNDRFPRRVLVWPVRVQGESCAEEVAAGIRGFNALPAGGAIPCPDVLIVARGGGSLEDLWGFNEEVVVRAAAESVIPLISAIGHETDTTLIDFVADLRAPTPTGAAEKAVPVRVELFEHLAIRTSRLEGARRRAMEQRRVQLSTFARLLPAGDALLANPRQRFDRAADRLRAGARAARDGRR
;
A
#
# COMPACT_ATOMS: atom_id res chain seq x y z
N MET A 1 7.58 -38.03 101.68
CA MET A 1 6.33 -37.34 101.58
C MET A 1 6.50 -36.22 100.52
N SER A 2 6.14 -36.55 99.42
CA SER A 2 6.13 -36.28 98.32
C SER A 2 5.32 -36.53 97.13
N ASP A 3 4.63 -35.89 96.64
CA ASP A 3 3.76 -36.10 95.43
C ASP A 3 4.47 -35.73 94.17
N LEU A 4 4.59 -36.67 93.31
CA LEU A 4 4.90 -36.47 91.89
C LEU A 4 3.60 -36.41 91.13
N THR A 5 3.26 -35.24 90.68
CA THR A 5 2.12 -35.01 89.76
C THR A 5 2.61 -35.22 88.31
N GLU A 6 2.04 -36.25 87.70
CA GLU A 6 2.20 -36.51 86.27
C GLU A 6 1.59 -35.34 85.43
N ILE A 7 2.40 -34.78 84.54
CA ILE A 7 1.95 -33.90 83.52
C ILE A 7 1.59 -34.75 82.28
N GLY A 8 0.31 -35.05 82.13
CA GLY A 8 -0.23 -35.66 80.91
C GLY A 8 -0.09 -34.70 79.77
N GLY A 9 0.75 -35.07 78.83
CA GLY A 9 0.85 -34.32 77.53
C GLY A 9 -0.37 -34.58 76.71
N ASP A 10 -1.17 -33.53 76.59
CA ASP A 10 -2.31 -33.45 75.66
C ASP A 10 -1.75 -33.18 74.26
N THR A 11 -1.60 -34.24 73.48
CA THR A 11 -1.30 -34.13 72.01
C THR A 11 -2.58 -33.72 71.36
N PRO A 12 -2.64 -32.56 70.64
CA PRO A 12 -3.84 -32.19 69.91
C PRO A 12 -4.10 -33.21 68.79
N GLN A 13 -5.15 -33.99 68.93
CA GLN A 13 -5.67 -34.86 67.87
C GLN A 13 -6.14 -33.96 66.74
N THR A 14 -5.29 -33.73 65.76
CA THR A 14 -5.71 -33.11 64.49
C THR A 14 -6.63 -34.07 63.76
N ASN A 15 -7.92 -33.74 63.73
CA ASN A 15 -8.97 -34.47 62.99
C ASN A 15 -8.84 -34.19 61.47
N THR A 16 -7.64 -34.21 60.95
CA THR A 16 -7.33 -34.04 59.51
C THR A 16 -7.34 -35.44 58.90
N PRO A 17 -8.26 -35.73 57.96
CA PRO A 17 -8.33 -37.04 57.32
C PRO A 17 -7.04 -37.32 56.54
N GLU A 18 -6.51 -38.51 56.72
CA GLU A 18 -5.35 -39.00 55.93
C GLU A 18 -5.83 -39.24 54.49
N ILE A 19 -5.16 -38.60 53.53
CA ILE A 19 -5.40 -38.77 52.10
C ILE A 19 -4.13 -39.28 51.42
N SER A 20 -4.28 -40.11 50.39
CA SER A 20 -3.14 -40.61 49.63
C SER A 20 -2.55 -39.52 48.74
N VAL A 21 -1.27 -39.68 48.37
CA VAL A 21 -0.59 -38.76 47.43
C VAL A 21 -1.35 -38.64 46.11
N SER A 22 -1.90 -39.73 45.61
CA SER A 22 -2.68 -39.75 44.37
C SER A 22 -4.00 -39.01 44.51
N GLU A 23 -4.69 -39.14 45.64
CA GLU A 23 -5.97 -38.40 45.91
C GLU A 23 -5.69 -36.89 46.01
N LEU A 24 -4.63 -36.48 46.70
CA LEU A 24 -4.22 -35.09 46.80
C LEU A 24 -3.86 -34.54 45.42
N ALA A 25 -3.04 -35.27 44.62
CA ALA A 25 -2.66 -34.86 43.27
C ALA A 25 -3.87 -34.69 42.30
N ASN A 26 -4.86 -35.59 42.40
CA ASN A 26 -6.08 -35.50 41.61
C ASN A 26 -6.98 -34.33 42.05
N ALA A 27 -7.12 -34.11 43.34
CA ALA A 27 -7.90 -32.97 43.89
C ALA A 27 -7.28 -31.63 43.48
N LEU A 28 -5.91 -31.51 43.56
CA LEU A 28 -5.19 -30.33 43.09
C LEU A 28 -5.36 -30.11 41.57
N LYS A 29 -5.26 -31.18 40.78
CA LYS A 29 -5.46 -31.14 39.35
C LYS A 29 -6.85 -30.60 39.01
N GLN A 30 -7.86 -31.15 39.61
CA GLN A 30 -9.27 -30.76 39.37
C GLN A 30 -9.49 -29.29 39.76
N THR A 31 -9.00 -28.86 40.93
CA THR A 31 -9.12 -27.47 41.39
C THR A 31 -8.39 -26.49 40.45
N ILE A 32 -7.24 -26.85 39.89
CA ILE A 32 -6.48 -26.00 38.95
C ILE A 32 -7.20 -25.95 37.60
N GLU A 33 -7.65 -27.09 37.08
CA GLU A 33 -8.33 -27.15 35.81
C GLU A 33 -9.68 -26.39 35.84
N ASP A 34 -10.44 -26.49 36.92
CA ASP A 34 -11.72 -25.77 37.11
C ASP A 34 -11.51 -24.24 37.21
N ARG A 35 -10.46 -23.81 37.91
CA ARG A 35 -10.21 -22.40 38.17
C ARG A 35 -9.45 -21.71 37.01
N PHE A 36 -8.56 -22.43 36.31
CA PHE A 36 -7.67 -21.93 35.26
C PHE A 36 -7.87 -22.67 33.93
N GLY A 37 -9.12 -23.03 33.61
CA GLY A 37 -9.48 -23.78 32.42
C GLY A 37 -9.16 -23.04 31.11
N ARG A 38 -9.10 -21.69 31.13
CA ARG A 38 -8.62 -20.87 30.02
C ARG A 38 -7.94 -19.62 30.57
N VAL A 39 -6.65 -19.49 30.28
CA VAL A 39 -5.82 -18.37 30.73
C VAL A 39 -5.03 -17.77 29.59
N ARG A 40 -4.71 -16.50 29.72
CA ARG A 40 -3.72 -15.80 28.86
C ARG A 40 -2.53 -15.44 29.75
N VAL A 41 -1.36 -15.97 29.40
CA VAL A 41 -0.12 -15.78 30.15
C VAL A 41 0.90 -15.10 29.27
N ARG A 42 1.41 -13.97 29.71
CA ARG A 42 2.53 -13.27 29.08
C ARG A 42 3.83 -13.74 29.68
N GLY A 43 4.83 -14.04 28.85
CA GLY A 43 6.15 -14.43 29.28
C GLY A 43 7.11 -14.59 28.11
N GLU A 44 8.40 -14.63 28.44
CA GLU A 44 9.47 -14.91 27.48
C GLU A 44 9.65 -16.42 27.31
N ILE A 45 9.74 -16.89 26.07
CA ILE A 45 10.02 -18.29 25.75
C ILE A 45 11.48 -18.61 26.14
N SER A 46 11.65 -19.67 26.92
CA SER A 46 12.96 -20.15 27.34
C SER A 46 13.05 -21.67 27.26
N ASN A 47 14.25 -22.20 26.99
CA ASN A 47 14.55 -23.62 26.81
C ASN A 47 13.87 -24.28 25.61
N TYR A 48 13.55 -23.51 24.56
CA TYR A 48 13.02 -24.07 23.34
C TYR A 48 14.15 -24.53 22.40
N ARG A 49 14.19 -25.84 22.14
CA ARG A 49 15.19 -26.48 21.27
C ARG A 49 14.63 -27.00 19.94
N GLY A 50 13.47 -26.50 19.55
CA GLY A 50 12.74 -27.01 18.39
C GLY A 50 11.68 -28.06 18.76
N PRO A 51 10.88 -28.53 17.77
CA PRO A 51 9.90 -29.59 18.01
C PRO A 51 10.60 -30.91 18.34
N HIS A 52 10.08 -31.60 19.33
CA HIS A 52 10.54 -32.94 19.68
C HIS A 52 10.25 -33.96 18.58
N ALA A 53 10.89 -35.12 18.58
CA ALA A 53 10.68 -36.21 17.61
C ALA A 53 9.20 -36.65 17.51
N SER A 54 8.40 -36.48 18.57
CA SER A 54 6.95 -36.71 18.61
C SER A 54 6.14 -35.63 17.87
N GLY A 55 6.77 -34.53 17.45
CA GLY A 55 6.13 -33.36 16.84
C GLY A 55 5.52 -32.37 17.83
N HIS A 56 5.64 -32.62 19.14
CA HIS A 56 5.22 -31.68 20.18
C HIS A 56 6.35 -30.67 20.47
N ALA A 57 5.98 -29.46 20.92
CA ALA A 57 6.94 -28.47 21.36
C ALA A 57 6.88 -28.31 22.88
N TYR A 58 8.05 -28.33 23.50
CA TYR A 58 8.23 -28.18 24.95
C TYR A 58 9.18 -27.01 25.20
N PHE A 59 8.77 -26.09 26.07
CA PHE A 59 9.55 -24.94 26.49
C PHE A 59 9.02 -24.38 27.83
N CYS A 60 9.55 -23.27 28.28
CA CYS A 60 9.06 -22.60 29.48
C CYS A 60 8.70 -21.16 29.12
N LEU A 61 7.65 -20.66 29.74
CA LEU A 61 7.37 -19.24 29.81
C LEU A 61 7.97 -18.72 31.11
N LYS A 62 8.78 -17.69 31.04
CA LYS A 62 9.38 -17.03 32.21
C LYS A 62 9.06 -15.55 32.23
N ASP A 63 8.97 -14.98 33.40
CA ASP A 63 9.06 -13.55 33.69
C ASP A 63 10.20 -13.28 34.66
N GLN A 64 10.24 -12.11 35.30
CA GLN A 64 11.30 -11.75 36.26
C GLN A 64 11.31 -12.60 37.51
N ASN A 65 10.19 -13.23 37.91
CA ASN A 65 10.00 -13.86 39.20
C ASN A 65 9.52 -15.31 39.13
N ALA A 66 9.00 -15.75 37.97
CA ALA A 66 8.34 -17.04 37.84
C ALA A 66 8.67 -17.74 36.52
N ARG A 67 8.49 -19.06 36.55
CA ARG A 67 8.63 -19.93 35.40
C ARG A 67 7.48 -20.90 35.32
N LEU A 68 6.90 -21.07 34.15
CA LEU A 68 5.79 -21.96 33.85
C LEU A 68 6.17 -22.90 32.70
N ASP A 69 6.11 -24.21 32.90
CA ASP A 69 6.35 -25.18 31.85
C ASP A 69 5.20 -25.13 30.83
N ALA A 70 5.53 -25.23 29.56
CA ALA A 70 4.60 -25.06 28.44
C ALA A 70 4.71 -26.20 27.43
N VAL A 71 3.56 -26.64 26.94
CA VAL A 71 3.45 -27.72 25.96
C VAL A 71 2.55 -27.26 24.83
N ILE A 72 3.00 -27.48 23.59
CA ILE A 72 2.18 -27.34 22.39
C ILE A 72 2.07 -28.70 21.71
N TRP A 73 0.85 -29.20 21.58
CA TRP A 73 0.59 -30.46 20.89
C TRP A 73 0.85 -30.35 19.40
N ARG A 74 1.26 -31.43 18.74
CA ARG A 74 1.58 -31.49 17.31
C ARG A 74 0.48 -30.86 16.42
N SER A 75 -0.78 -31.19 16.68
CA SER A 75 -1.92 -30.66 15.89
C SER A 75 -2.07 -29.15 16.02
N THR A 76 -1.82 -28.60 17.20
CA THR A 76 -1.81 -27.16 17.45
C THR A 76 -0.57 -26.51 16.86
N PHE A 77 0.61 -27.13 17.05
CA PHE A 77 1.88 -26.63 16.54
C PHE A 77 1.87 -26.41 15.02
N LEU A 78 1.26 -27.31 14.28
CA LEU A 78 1.14 -27.20 12.80
C LEU A 78 0.22 -26.06 12.36
N ARG A 79 -0.74 -25.65 13.21
CA ARG A 79 -1.70 -24.57 12.93
C ARG A 79 -1.30 -23.22 13.48
N LEU A 80 -0.24 -23.15 14.29
CA LEU A 80 0.25 -21.89 14.86
C LEU A 80 0.74 -20.95 13.77
N ARG A 81 0.26 -19.73 13.78
CA ARG A 81 0.76 -18.63 12.94
C ARG A 81 2.15 -18.17 13.38
N THR A 82 2.38 -18.11 14.69
CA THR A 82 3.66 -17.73 15.28
C THR A 82 4.40 -18.97 15.77
N ARG A 83 5.58 -19.25 15.24
CA ARG A 83 6.44 -20.32 15.72
C ARG A 83 7.16 -19.88 16.99
N PRO A 84 7.20 -20.74 18.04
CA PRO A 84 7.98 -20.41 19.22
C PRO A 84 9.47 -20.28 18.85
N GLN A 85 10.14 -19.30 19.44
CA GLN A 85 11.57 -19.04 19.32
C GLN A 85 12.14 -18.70 20.68
N GLU A 86 13.38 -19.12 20.95
CA GLU A 86 14.08 -18.82 22.21
C GLU A 86 14.21 -17.29 22.36
N GLY A 87 13.87 -16.78 23.54
CA GLY A 87 13.94 -15.37 23.86
C GLY A 87 12.74 -14.53 23.37
N LEU A 88 11.79 -15.13 22.65
CA LEU A 88 10.60 -14.41 22.16
C LEU A 88 9.63 -14.17 23.32
N GLU A 89 9.26 -12.91 23.56
CA GLU A 89 8.19 -12.57 24.47
C GLU A 89 6.83 -12.82 23.81
N VAL A 90 5.95 -13.59 24.47
CA VAL A 90 4.67 -14.04 23.89
C VAL A 90 3.53 -13.93 24.89
N VAL A 91 2.31 -13.85 24.36
CA VAL A 91 1.09 -14.12 25.09
C VAL A 91 0.59 -15.50 24.66
N ALA A 92 0.68 -16.46 25.58
CA ALA A 92 0.18 -17.81 25.38
C ALA A 92 -1.24 -17.93 25.92
N THR A 93 -2.18 -18.36 25.09
CA THR A 93 -3.54 -18.70 25.50
C THR A 93 -3.66 -20.21 25.57
N GLY A 94 -4.17 -20.71 26.67
CA GLY A 94 -4.31 -22.14 26.88
C GLY A 94 -4.94 -22.48 28.21
N ARG A 95 -4.83 -23.73 28.61
CA ARG A 95 -5.33 -24.25 29.90
C ARG A 95 -4.15 -24.70 30.77
N VAL A 96 -4.26 -24.41 32.06
CA VAL A 96 -3.28 -24.90 33.04
C VAL A 96 -3.72 -26.28 33.52
N THR A 97 -2.77 -27.21 33.60
CA THR A 97 -2.97 -28.56 34.13
C THR A 97 -1.79 -28.98 34.97
N THR A 98 -1.95 -30.03 35.78
CA THR A 98 -0.84 -30.62 36.52
C THR A 98 -0.39 -31.94 35.89
N PHE A 99 0.90 -32.24 36.02
CA PHE A 99 1.47 -33.54 35.69
C PHE A 99 1.61 -34.37 36.96
N PRO A 100 0.76 -35.39 37.20
CA PRO A 100 0.69 -36.10 38.45
C PRO A 100 2.02 -36.76 38.85
N GLY A 101 2.82 -37.23 37.90
CA GLY A 101 4.08 -37.92 38.15
C GLY A 101 5.21 -37.05 38.73
N LYS A 102 5.08 -35.69 38.67
CA LYS A 102 6.08 -34.73 39.17
C LYS A 102 5.51 -33.63 40.05
N SER A 103 4.21 -33.65 40.33
CA SER A 103 3.52 -32.55 41.04
C SER A 103 3.85 -31.16 40.48
N SER A 104 4.10 -31.07 39.16
CA SER A 104 4.37 -29.82 38.45
C SER A 104 3.15 -29.36 37.70
N TYR A 105 2.97 -28.06 37.60
CA TYR A 105 1.93 -27.46 36.75
C TYR A 105 2.53 -26.98 35.42
N GLN A 106 1.72 -27.08 34.37
CA GLN A 106 2.11 -26.69 33.01
C GLN A 106 0.93 -26.08 32.26
N ILE A 107 1.22 -25.22 31.31
CA ILE A 107 0.23 -24.71 30.40
C ILE A 107 0.21 -25.52 29.07
N ILE A 108 -0.97 -25.99 28.68
CA ILE A 108 -1.19 -26.54 27.35
C ILE A 108 -1.66 -25.39 26.45
N ILE A 109 -0.80 -24.99 25.53
CA ILE A 109 -1.01 -23.84 24.68
C ILE A 109 -1.90 -24.18 23.49
N GLU A 110 -2.93 -23.37 23.26
CA GLU A 110 -3.86 -23.43 22.13
C GLU A 110 -3.54 -22.38 21.06
N SER A 111 -3.11 -21.16 21.50
CA SER A 111 -2.63 -20.10 20.61
C SER A 111 -1.44 -19.37 21.22
N LEU A 112 -0.58 -18.86 20.35
CA LEU A 112 0.63 -18.13 20.71
C LEU A 112 0.69 -16.84 19.89
N GLU A 113 0.75 -15.71 20.57
CA GLU A 113 0.83 -14.38 19.98
C GLU A 113 2.15 -13.72 20.44
N PRO A 114 2.91 -13.04 19.57
CA PRO A 114 4.07 -12.28 20.01
C PRO A 114 3.63 -11.21 21.02
N ALA A 115 4.37 -11.05 22.09
CA ALA A 115 4.12 -10.01 23.07
C ALA A 115 5.25 -8.97 23.01
N GLY A 116 4.85 -7.69 22.90
CA GLY A 116 5.79 -6.58 22.93
C GLY A 116 6.37 -6.17 21.58
N VAL A 117 6.72 -4.90 21.49
CA VAL A 117 7.22 -4.22 20.27
C VAL A 117 8.50 -4.86 19.74
N GLY A 118 9.39 -5.33 20.63
CA GLY A 118 10.66 -5.94 20.23
C GLY A 118 10.51 -7.25 19.45
N ALA A 119 9.58 -8.11 19.88
CA ALA A 119 9.28 -9.38 19.20
C ALA A 119 8.63 -9.16 17.84
N LEU A 120 7.70 -8.20 17.76
CA LEU A 120 7.07 -7.80 16.49
C LEU A 120 8.11 -7.23 15.52
N MET A 121 9.04 -6.41 16.00
CA MET A 121 10.12 -5.85 15.19
C MET A 121 11.06 -6.93 14.64
N ALA A 122 11.44 -7.92 15.46
CA ALA A 122 12.27 -9.03 15.01
C ALA A 122 11.58 -9.86 13.92
N LEU A 123 10.27 -10.12 14.08
CA LEU A 123 9.47 -10.83 13.09
C LEU A 123 9.33 -10.03 11.79
N LEU A 124 9.12 -8.71 11.90
CA LEU A 124 9.06 -7.80 10.75
C LEU A 124 10.37 -7.82 9.96
N ASP A 125 11.51 -7.77 10.65
CA ASP A 125 12.84 -7.76 10.03
C ASP A 125 13.16 -9.10 9.33
N ALA A 126 12.80 -10.21 9.96
CA ALA A 126 12.93 -11.53 9.35
C ALA A 126 12.09 -11.67 8.07
N ARG A 127 10.82 -11.24 8.12
CA ARG A 127 9.90 -11.26 6.98
C ARG A 127 10.39 -10.33 5.87
N ARG A 128 10.84 -9.11 6.22
CA ARG A 128 11.41 -8.17 5.26
C ARG A 128 12.60 -8.77 4.51
N LYS A 129 13.54 -9.42 5.22
CA LYS A 129 14.71 -10.07 4.60
C LYS A 129 14.30 -11.20 3.65
N ALA A 130 13.33 -12.02 4.04
CA ALA A 130 12.83 -13.11 3.19
C ALA A 130 12.21 -12.59 1.89
N LEU A 131 11.30 -11.60 1.97
CA LEU A 131 10.63 -11.03 0.80
C LEU A 131 11.58 -10.22 -0.09
N ALA A 132 12.60 -9.56 0.50
CA ALA A 132 13.66 -8.90 -0.25
C ALA A 132 14.53 -9.91 -1.03
N ALA A 133 14.83 -11.07 -0.44
CA ALA A 133 15.58 -12.12 -1.12
C ALA A 133 14.82 -12.70 -2.33
N GLU A 134 13.49 -12.63 -2.34
CA GLU A 134 12.64 -12.98 -3.49
C GLU A 134 12.58 -11.86 -4.56
N GLY A 135 13.22 -10.71 -4.33
CA GLY A 135 13.20 -9.57 -5.26
C GLY A 135 11.87 -8.80 -5.30
N LEU A 136 10.98 -8.97 -4.31
CA LEU A 136 9.66 -8.32 -4.34
C LEU A 136 9.74 -6.80 -4.15
N PHE A 137 10.84 -6.27 -3.62
CA PHE A 137 11.07 -4.86 -3.36
C PHE A 137 11.95 -4.17 -4.41
N ASP A 138 12.29 -4.86 -5.50
CA ASP A 138 13.16 -4.32 -6.53
C ASP A 138 12.54 -3.10 -7.21
N GLU A 139 13.31 -2.03 -7.33
CA GLU A 139 12.87 -0.79 -8.01
C GLU A 139 12.50 -1.04 -9.48
N ALA A 140 13.10 -2.04 -10.13
CA ALA A 140 12.78 -2.41 -11.51
C ALA A 140 11.35 -2.93 -11.70
N ARG A 141 10.68 -3.35 -10.63
CA ARG A 141 9.28 -3.81 -10.64
C ARG A 141 8.29 -2.66 -10.54
N LYS A 142 8.72 -1.51 -10.02
CA LYS A 142 7.85 -0.36 -9.77
C LYS A 142 7.41 0.28 -11.07
N ARG A 143 6.12 0.57 -11.15
CA ARG A 143 5.48 1.15 -12.31
C ARG A 143 5.29 2.65 -12.14
N PRO A 144 5.44 3.44 -13.20
CA PRO A 144 5.13 4.86 -13.15
C PRO A 144 3.63 5.06 -12.94
N LEU A 145 3.27 6.02 -12.10
CA LEU A 145 1.87 6.41 -11.93
C LEU A 145 1.35 7.10 -13.19
N PRO A 146 0.08 6.89 -13.57
CA PRO A 146 -0.54 7.62 -14.65
C PRO A 146 -0.63 9.11 -14.31
N PHE A 147 -0.24 9.98 -15.26
CA PHE A 147 -0.26 11.44 -15.04
C PHE A 147 -1.64 11.98 -14.67
N LEU A 148 -2.70 11.44 -15.27
CA LEU A 148 -4.06 11.89 -15.07
C LEU A 148 -5.02 10.69 -15.09
N PRO A 149 -5.15 9.96 -13.98
CA PRO A 149 -6.04 8.80 -13.90
C PRO A 149 -7.49 9.22 -14.09
N ARG A 150 -8.29 8.38 -14.74
CA ARG A 150 -9.74 8.57 -14.89
C ARG A 150 -10.48 8.04 -13.67
N VAL A 151 -10.02 6.90 -13.17
CA VAL A 151 -10.62 6.20 -12.05
C VAL A 151 -9.54 5.85 -11.03
N ILE A 152 -9.79 6.16 -9.77
CA ILE A 152 -8.90 5.86 -8.65
C ILE A 152 -9.60 4.81 -7.78
N GLY A 153 -8.95 3.67 -7.58
CA GLY A 153 -9.39 2.66 -6.63
C GLY A 153 -8.82 2.94 -5.24
N VAL A 154 -9.65 2.88 -4.21
CA VAL A 154 -9.20 3.08 -2.83
C VAL A 154 -9.59 1.87 -1.99
N VAL A 155 -8.60 1.20 -1.40
CA VAL A 155 -8.78 0.10 -0.46
C VAL A 155 -8.63 0.67 0.95
N THR A 156 -9.74 0.86 1.66
CA THR A 156 -9.77 1.47 3.00
C THR A 156 -11.11 1.21 3.70
N SER A 157 -11.21 1.64 4.95
CA SER A 157 -12.50 1.64 5.67
C SER A 157 -13.47 2.67 5.09
N PRO A 158 -14.72 2.30 4.78
CA PRO A 158 -15.69 3.20 4.14
C PRO A 158 -16.19 4.32 5.07
N THR A 159 -16.06 4.17 6.38
CA THR A 159 -16.60 5.11 7.39
C THR A 159 -15.50 5.95 8.06
N GLY A 160 -14.24 5.68 7.79
CA GLY A 160 -13.09 6.34 8.41
C GLY A 160 -12.91 7.81 7.99
N ALA A 161 -12.11 8.56 8.75
CA ALA A 161 -11.67 9.91 8.36
C ALA A 161 -10.84 9.87 7.08
N VAL A 162 -10.03 8.82 6.91
CA VAL A 162 -9.09 8.62 5.80
C VAL A 162 -9.74 8.76 4.43
N ILE A 163 -10.88 8.10 4.20
CA ILE A 163 -11.57 8.19 2.90
C ILE A 163 -12.12 9.60 2.66
N ARG A 164 -12.61 10.28 3.71
CA ARG A 164 -13.08 11.66 3.59
C ARG A 164 -11.95 12.62 3.24
N ASP A 165 -10.79 12.45 3.86
CA ASP A 165 -9.61 13.27 3.61
C ASP A 165 -9.08 13.06 2.17
N ILE A 166 -9.06 11.83 1.68
CA ILE A 166 -8.70 11.52 0.29
C ILE A 166 -9.68 12.19 -0.67
N LEU A 167 -11.00 12.01 -0.47
CA LEU A 167 -12.02 12.58 -1.34
C LEU A 167 -11.99 14.11 -1.33
N HIS A 168 -11.81 14.72 -0.17
CA HIS A 168 -11.68 16.17 -0.05
C HIS A 168 -10.46 16.67 -0.83
N ARG A 169 -9.31 16.06 -0.64
CA ARG A 169 -8.08 16.46 -1.33
C ARG A 169 -8.15 16.25 -2.85
N LEU A 170 -8.74 15.15 -3.30
CA LEU A 170 -8.96 14.92 -4.74
C LEU A 170 -9.90 15.95 -5.35
N ASN A 171 -10.98 16.32 -4.62
CA ASN A 171 -11.92 17.35 -5.09
C ASN A 171 -11.25 18.72 -5.24
N ASP A 172 -10.39 19.10 -4.31
CA ASP A 172 -9.67 20.38 -4.36
C ASP A 172 -8.65 20.43 -5.50
N ARG A 173 -7.90 19.33 -5.71
CA ARG A 173 -6.82 19.31 -6.72
C ARG A 173 -7.31 19.01 -8.13
N PHE A 174 -7.97 17.89 -8.28
CA PHE A 174 -8.55 17.45 -9.55
C PHE A 174 -9.63 16.39 -9.31
N PRO A 175 -10.91 16.73 -9.35
CA PRO A 175 -12.00 15.78 -9.16
C PRO A 175 -11.90 14.60 -10.11
N ARG A 176 -11.93 13.39 -9.55
CA ARG A 176 -11.89 12.11 -10.28
C ARG A 176 -12.93 11.15 -9.74
N ARG A 177 -13.27 10.16 -10.56
CA ARG A 177 -14.11 9.05 -10.11
C ARG A 177 -13.32 8.19 -9.14
N VAL A 178 -13.86 7.98 -7.94
CA VAL A 178 -13.26 7.13 -6.91
C VAL A 178 -14.14 5.91 -6.72
N LEU A 179 -13.52 4.73 -6.74
CA LEU A 179 -14.13 3.47 -6.37
C LEU A 179 -13.55 3.04 -5.03
N VAL A 180 -14.39 2.77 -4.05
CA VAL A 180 -13.95 2.31 -2.73
C VAL A 180 -14.19 0.82 -2.61
N TRP A 181 -13.15 0.07 -2.29
CA TRP A 181 -13.26 -1.30 -1.84
C TRP A 181 -13.27 -1.29 -0.31
N PRO A 182 -14.41 -1.55 0.32
CA PRO A 182 -14.53 -1.44 1.76
C PRO A 182 -13.83 -2.61 2.45
N VAL A 183 -12.90 -2.31 3.36
CA VAL A 183 -12.15 -3.30 4.13
C VAL A 183 -11.99 -2.87 5.57
N ARG A 184 -11.78 -3.82 6.47
CA ARG A 184 -11.26 -3.53 7.80
C ARG A 184 -9.76 -3.23 7.71
N VAL A 185 -9.35 -2.09 8.29
CA VAL A 185 -7.97 -1.60 8.23
C VAL A 185 -7.19 -1.88 9.52
N GLN A 186 -7.73 -2.71 10.41
CA GLN A 186 -7.13 -3.18 11.66
C GLN A 186 -7.81 -4.46 12.13
N GLY A 187 -7.17 -5.20 13.04
CA GLY A 187 -7.64 -6.49 13.56
C GLY A 187 -7.24 -7.67 12.68
N GLU A 188 -7.65 -8.87 13.11
CA GLU A 188 -7.17 -10.15 12.54
C GLU A 188 -7.48 -10.34 11.04
N SER A 189 -8.62 -9.86 10.58
CA SER A 189 -9.04 -10.01 9.17
C SER A 189 -8.51 -8.93 8.24
N CYS A 190 -7.81 -7.91 8.77
CA CYS A 190 -7.32 -6.77 7.99
C CYS A 190 -6.50 -7.24 6.77
N ALA A 191 -5.52 -8.11 6.99
CA ALA A 191 -4.62 -8.55 5.94
C ALA A 191 -5.34 -9.24 4.78
N GLU A 192 -6.23 -10.17 5.10
CA GLU A 192 -6.97 -10.94 4.08
C GLU A 192 -7.93 -10.03 3.29
N GLU A 193 -8.62 -9.11 3.97
CA GLU A 193 -9.55 -8.19 3.31
C GLU A 193 -8.83 -7.19 2.42
N VAL A 194 -7.69 -6.64 2.86
CA VAL A 194 -6.86 -5.73 2.05
C VAL A 194 -6.32 -6.45 0.82
N ALA A 195 -5.76 -7.66 0.99
CA ALA A 195 -5.28 -8.46 -0.13
C ALA A 195 -6.41 -8.80 -1.12
N ALA A 196 -7.59 -9.17 -0.61
CA ALA A 196 -8.78 -9.42 -1.43
C ALA A 196 -9.22 -8.15 -2.19
N GLY A 197 -9.16 -6.98 -1.56
CA GLY A 197 -9.49 -5.70 -2.20
C GLY A 197 -8.54 -5.36 -3.34
N ILE A 198 -7.22 -5.54 -3.15
CA ILE A 198 -6.22 -5.33 -4.21
C ILE A 198 -6.46 -6.28 -5.39
N ARG A 199 -6.59 -7.59 -5.11
CA ARG A 199 -6.86 -8.60 -6.14
C ARG A 199 -8.20 -8.38 -6.84
N GLY A 200 -9.23 -7.98 -6.08
CA GLY A 200 -10.56 -7.70 -6.60
C GLY A 200 -10.56 -6.56 -7.62
N PHE A 201 -9.86 -5.47 -7.38
CA PHE A 201 -9.70 -4.41 -8.37
C PHE A 201 -8.95 -4.88 -9.61
N ASN A 202 -7.91 -5.71 -9.45
CA ASN A 202 -7.16 -6.28 -10.56
C ASN A 202 -7.96 -7.31 -11.38
N ALA A 203 -8.97 -7.93 -10.79
CA ALA A 203 -9.85 -8.90 -11.45
C ALA A 203 -11.02 -8.25 -12.20
N LEU A 204 -11.20 -6.92 -12.14
CA LEU A 204 -12.27 -6.23 -12.86
C LEU A 204 -12.06 -6.36 -14.37
N PRO A 205 -13.10 -6.80 -15.12
CA PRO A 205 -12.97 -6.97 -16.56
C PRO A 205 -12.87 -5.61 -17.26
N ALA A 206 -12.00 -5.51 -18.24
CA ALA A 206 -11.89 -4.34 -19.11
C ALA A 206 -13.24 -4.10 -19.84
N GLY A 207 -13.81 -2.90 -19.68
CA GLY A 207 -15.11 -2.57 -20.29
C GLY A 207 -16.34 -3.09 -19.54
N GLY A 208 -16.17 -3.63 -18.34
CA GLY A 208 -17.27 -4.05 -17.47
C GLY A 208 -18.12 -2.88 -16.94
N ALA A 209 -19.21 -3.21 -16.26
CA ALA A 209 -20.12 -2.21 -15.65
C ALA A 209 -19.40 -1.34 -14.59
N ILE A 210 -18.42 -1.90 -13.90
CA ILE A 210 -17.52 -1.19 -13.01
C ILE A 210 -16.18 -1.00 -13.74
N PRO A 211 -15.73 0.25 -13.96
CA PRO A 211 -14.47 0.50 -14.66
C PRO A 211 -13.29 0.07 -13.80
N CYS A 212 -12.28 -0.53 -14.45
CA CYS A 212 -11.01 -0.83 -13.80
C CYS A 212 -10.31 0.48 -13.41
N PRO A 213 -9.78 0.59 -12.18
CA PRO A 213 -9.00 1.75 -11.76
C PRO A 213 -7.68 1.87 -12.54
N ASP A 214 -7.24 3.11 -12.78
CA ASP A 214 -5.93 3.40 -13.38
C ASP A 214 -4.81 3.44 -12.32
N VAL A 215 -5.17 3.64 -11.06
CA VAL A 215 -4.26 3.66 -9.91
C VAL A 215 -5.02 3.20 -8.66
N LEU A 216 -4.33 2.46 -7.78
CA LEU A 216 -4.84 2.04 -6.48
C LEU A 216 -4.20 2.86 -5.36
N ILE A 217 -4.98 3.17 -4.35
CA ILE A 217 -4.51 3.73 -3.08
C ILE A 217 -4.92 2.77 -1.96
N VAL A 218 -3.95 2.21 -1.26
CA VAL A 218 -4.19 1.45 -0.03
C VAL A 218 -3.92 2.39 1.13
N ALA A 219 -4.95 2.73 1.90
CA ALA A 219 -4.84 3.81 2.87
C ALA A 219 -5.36 3.44 4.26
N ARG A 220 -4.59 3.85 5.27
CA ARG A 220 -4.95 3.78 6.68
C ARG A 220 -4.28 4.93 7.43
N GLY A 221 -4.99 5.55 8.36
CA GLY A 221 -4.43 6.58 9.24
C GLY A 221 -3.36 6.03 10.19
N GLY A 222 -2.77 6.86 11.02
CA GLY A 222 -1.80 6.47 12.04
C GLY A 222 -2.37 5.48 13.07
N GLY A 223 -1.48 4.84 13.84
CA GLY A 223 -1.82 3.89 14.89
C GLY A 223 -0.58 3.21 15.45
N SER A 224 -0.77 2.31 16.41
CA SER A 224 0.31 1.53 16.99
C SER A 224 0.88 0.52 15.97
N LEU A 225 2.05 -0.05 16.26
CA LEU A 225 2.64 -1.09 15.41
C LEU A 225 1.71 -2.30 15.25
N GLU A 226 1.01 -2.65 16.33
CA GLU A 226 0.02 -3.74 16.32
C GLU A 226 -1.16 -3.40 15.41
N ASP A 227 -1.63 -2.15 15.40
CA ASP A 227 -2.71 -1.70 14.52
C ASP A 227 -2.34 -1.73 13.05
N LEU A 228 -1.06 -1.48 12.73
CA LEU A 228 -0.52 -1.49 11.36
C LEU A 228 -0.07 -2.89 10.93
N TRP A 229 -0.11 -3.87 11.83
CA TRP A 229 0.46 -5.19 11.59
C TRP A 229 -0.09 -5.89 10.35
N GLY A 230 -1.39 -5.75 10.07
CA GLY A 230 -2.03 -6.34 8.91
C GLY A 230 -1.36 -5.99 7.57
N PHE A 231 -0.75 -4.80 7.48
CA PHE A 231 -0.03 -4.34 6.27
C PHE A 231 1.40 -4.87 6.17
N ASN A 232 1.87 -5.58 7.21
CA ASN A 232 3.14 -6.31 7.25
C ASN A 232 2.94 -7.80 6.96
N GLU A 233 1.71 -8.25 6.71
CA GLU A 233 1.43 -9.64 6.39
C GLU A 233 1.82 -9.97 4.94
N GLU A 234 2.41 -11.14 4.75
CA GLU A 234 2.92 -11.59 3.46
C GLU A 234 1.83 -11.62 2.38
N VAL A 235 0.59 -11.96 2.75
CA VAL A 235 -0.55 -12.01 1.82
C VAL A 235 -0.84 -10.64 1.19
N VAL A 236 -0.66 -9.54 1.94
CA VAL A 236 -0.84 -8.16 1.44
C VAL A 236 0.32 -7.76 0.54
N VAL A 237 1.57 -8.05 0.96
CA VAL A 237 2.77 -7.75 0.18
C VAL A 237 2.73 -8.46 -1.16
N ARG A 238 2.36 -9.75 -1.20
CA ARG A 238 2.23 -10.51 -2.44
C ARG A 238 1.10 -9.97 -3.32
N ALA A 239 -0.05 -9.65 -2.76
CA ALA A 239 -1.15 -9.05 -3.52
C ALA A 239 -0.75 -7.70 -4.15
N ALA A 240 0.02 -6.87 -3.44
CA ALA A 240 0.54 -5.62 -3.98
C ALA A 240 1.60 -5.85 -5.07
N ALA A 241 2.52 -6.81 -4.89
CA ALA A 241 3.54 -7.17 -5.87
C ALA A 241 2.95 -7.75 -7.18
N GLU A 242 1.84 -8.47 -7.08
CA GLU A 242 1.11 -9.08 -8.20
C GLU A 242 0.20 -8.07 -8.93
N SER A 243 -0.07 -6.90 -8.31
CA SER A 243 -0.97 -5.91 -8.91
C SER A 243 -0.44 -5.43 -10.25
N VAL A 244 -1.30 -5.45 -11.28
CA VAL A 244 -1.00 -4.86 -12.58
C VAL A 244 -1.36 -3.38 -12.64
N ILE A 245 -2.19 -2.93 -11.70
CA ILE A 245 -2.57 -1.52 -11.53
C ILE A 245 -1.53 -0.88 -10.61
N PRO A 246 -0.92 0.26 -10.98
CA PRO A 246 0.00 0.99 -10.12
C PRO A 246 -0.61 1.28 -8.75
N LEU A 247 0.16 1.04 -7.67
CA LEU A 247 -0.32 1.09 -6.30
C LEU A 247 0.44 2.13 -5.47
N ILE A 248 -0.31 2.98 -4.80
CA ILE A 248 0.19 3.94 -3.81
C ILE A 248 -0.12 3.37 -2.41
N SER A 249 0.90 3.16 -1.61
CA SER A 249 0.73 2.89 -0.18
C SER A 249 0.68 4.19 0.61
N ALA A 250 -0.32 4.32 1.47
CA ALA A 250 -0.53 5.46 2.36
C ALA A 250 -0.93 4.99 3.76
N ILE A 251 0.01 4.29 4.42
CA ILE A 251 -0.19 3.63 5.70
C ILE A 251 0.58 4.38 6.78
N GLY A 252 -0.09 4.72 7.89
CA GLY A 252 0.52 5.38 9.03
C GLY A 252 0.93 6.83 8.77
N HIS A 253 2.02 7.24 9.40
CA HIS A 253 2.64 8.55 9.26
C HIS A 253 4.06 8.44 8.68
N GLU A 254 4.79 9.55 8.66
CA GLU A 254 6.11 9.63 8.05
C GLU A 254 7.12 8.63 8.64
N THR A 255 7.05 8.38 9.94
CA THR A 255 7.91 7.45 10.69
C THR A 255 7.49 5.99 10.58
N ASP A 256 6.24 5.72 10.24
CA ASP A 256 5.67 4.37 10.23
C ASP A 256 5.90 3.75 8.85
N THR A 257 6.77 2.77 8.76
CA THR A 257 7.03 2.05 7.51
C THR A 257 6.58 0.61 7.63
N THR A 258 5.72 0.19 6.72
CA THR A 258 5.18 -1.16 6.63
C THR A 258 5.73 -1.91 5.41
N LEU A 259 5.59 -3.23 5.37
CA LEU A 259 6.14 -4.02 4.25
C LEU A 259 5.47 -3.73 2.91
N ILE A 260 4.19 -3.35 2.90
CA ILE A 260 3.52 -2.92 1.68
C ILE A 260 4.15 -1.64 1.10
N ASP A 261 4.74 -0.76 1.93
CA ASP A 261 5.40 0.46 1.46
C ASP A 261 6.63 0.18 0.59
N PHE A 262 7.34 -0.91 0.86
CA PHE A 262 8.51 -1.31 0.07
C PHE A 262 8.11 -1.87 -1.30
N VAL A 263 6.99 -2.58 -1.39
CA VAL A 263 6.53 -3.20 -2.62
C VAL A 263 5.66 -2.27 -3.46
N ALA A 264 5.02 -1.28 -2.86
CA ALA A 264 4.21 -0.30 -3.57
C ALA A 264 5.03 0.48 -4.61
N ASP A 265 4.40 0.85 -5.72
CA ASP A 265 5.02 1.66 -6.76
C ASP A 265 5.38 3.06 -6.25
N LEU A 266 4.58 3.57 -5.32
CA LEU A 266 4.85 4.82 -4.63
C LEU A 266 4.40 4.75 -3.16
N ARG A 267 5.25 5.22 -2.25
CA ARG A 267 4.88 5.49 -0.86
C ARG A 267 4.44 6.94 -0.68
N ALA A 268 3.33 7.14 -0.03
CA ALA A 268 2.90 8.45 0.47
C ALA A 268 2.85 8.42 2.02
N PRO A 269 3.40 9.41 2.70
CA PRO A 269 3.45 9.40 4.18
C PRO A 269 2.08 9.59 4.84
N THR A 270 1.08 10.04 4.07
CA THR A 270 -0.28 10.28 4.56
C THR A 270 -1.31 9.96 3.47
N PRO A 271 -2.56 9.63 3.84
CA PRO A 271 -3.65 9.45 2.88
C PRO A 271 -3.90 10.69 2.00
N THR A 272 -3.77 11.89 2.55
CA THR A 272 -3.86 13.16 1.80
C THR A 272 -2.72 13.30 0.81
N GLY A 273 -1.49 12.93 1.22
CA GLY A 273 -0.32 12.90 0.34
C GLY A 273 -0.47 11.90 -0.81
N ALA A 274 -1.13 10.77 -0.59
CA ALA A 274 -1.44 9.83 -1.68
C ALA A 274 -2.39 10.43 -2.71
N ALA A 275 -3.44 11.12 -2.26
CA ALA A 275 -4.35 11.84 -3.17
C ALA A 275 -3.62 12.92 -3.96
N GLU A 276 -2.67 13.64 -3.34
CA GLU A 276 -1.84 14.65 -4.02
C GLU A 276 -0.92 14.06 -5.09
N LYS A 277 -0.36 12.89 -4.83
CA LYS A 277 0.50 12.19 -5.78
C LYS A 277 -0.28 11.49 -6.88
N ALA A 278 -1.53 11.12 -6.63
CA ALA A 278 -2.40 10.47 -7.61
C ALA A 278 -2.89 11.41 -8.72
N VAL A 279 -3.00 12.73 -8.46
CA VAL A 279 -3.52 13.70 -9.45
C VAL A 279 -2.70 14.99 -9.46
N PRO A 280 -2.54 15.64 -10.63
CA PRO A 280 -1.93 16.97 -10.73
C PRO A 280 -2.87 18.06 -10.21
N VAL A 281 -2.36 19.28 -10.08
CA VAL A 281 -3.17 20.46 -9.73
C VAL A 281 -3.89 20.99 -10.98
N ARG A 282 -5.22 20.96 -10.95
CA ARG A 282 -6.06 21.35 -12.09
C ARG A 282 -5.81 22.80 -12.54
N VAL A 283 -5.66 23.71 -11.58
CA VAL A 283 -5.44 25.14 -11.87
C VAL A 283 -4.13 25.34 -12.63
N GLU A 284 -3.04 24.72 -12.20
CA GLU A 284 -1.74 24.78 -12.86
C GLU A 284 -1.80 24.26 -14.30
N LEU A 285 -2.56 23.19 -14.54
CA LEU A 285 -2.76 22.68 -15.91
C LEU A 285 -3.50 23.67 -16.80
N PHE A 286 -4.51 24.35 -16.27
CA PHE A 286 -5.22 25.40 -17.04
C PHE A 286 -4.31 26.58 -17.32
N GLU A 287 -3.49 27.01 -16.37
CA GLU A 287 -2.50 28.07 -16.57
C GLU A 287 -1.49 27.70 -17.67
N HIS A 288 -0.93 26.49 -17.60
CA HIS A 288 -0.04 25.98 -18.63
C HIS A 288 -0.69 25.93 -20.01
N LEU A 289 -1.97 25.51 -20.08
CA LEU A 289 -2.72 25.50 -21.34
C LEU A 289 -2.95 26.93 -21.86
N ALA A 290 -3.32 27.87 -21.00
CA ALA A 290 -3.53 29.27 -21.37
C ALA A 290 -2.24 29.89 -21.92
N ILE A 291 -1.11 29.68 -21.27
CA ILE A 291 0.20 30.14 -21.73
C ILE A 291 0.55 29.54 -23.09
N ARG A 292 0.37 28.22 -23.28
CA ARG A 292 0.66 27.55 -24.55
C ARG A 292 -0.26 28.03 -25.67
N THR A 293 -1.55 28.22 -25.38
CA THR A 293 -2.55 28.76 -26.33
C THR A 293 -2.15 30.16 -26.76
N SER A 294 -1.82 31.07 -25.84
CA SER A 294 -1.37 32.42 -26.12
C SER A 294 -0.10 32.45 -26.99
N ARG A 295 0.86 31.60 -26.70
CA ARG A 295 2.08 31.45 -27.52
C ARG A 295 1.77 30.95 -28.93
N LEU A 296 0.90 29.96 -29.07
CA LEU A 296 0.49 29.42 -30.34
C LEU A 296 -0.25 30.50 -31.20
N GLU A 297 -1.18 31.23 -30.61
CA GLU A 297 -1.87 32.32 -31.28
C GLU A 297 -0.95 33.46 -31.71
N GLY A 298 0.02 33.82 -30.83
CA GLY A 298 1.07 34.77 -31.14
C GLY A 298 1.94 34.33 -32.31
N ALA A 299 2.37 33.06 -32.32
CA ALA A 299 3.14 32.48 -33.42
C ALA A 299 2.34 32.46 -34.72
N ARG A 300 1.08 32.08 -34.67
CA ARG A 300 0.18 32.12 -35.84
C ARG A 300 0.02 33.53 -36.42
N ARG A 301 -0.21 34.53 -35.55
CA ARG A 301 -0.32 35.93 -35.95
C ARG A 301 0.97 36.41 -36.64
N ARG A 302 2.14 36.16 -36.06
CA ARG A 302 3.43 36.53 -36.67
C ARG A 302 3.66 35.82 -38.00
N ALA A 303 3.37 34.54 -38.13
CA ALA A 303 3.51 33.79 -39.35
C ALA A 303 2.57 34.32 -40.47
N MET A 304 1.34 34.69 -40.14
CA MET A 304 0.39 35.28 -41.07
C MET A 304 0.84 36.67 -41.51
N GLU A 305 1.33 37.51 -40.61
CA GLU A 305 1.85 38.82 -40.92
C GLU A 305 3.09 38.77 -41.82
N GLN A 306 4.01 37.87 -41.53
CA GLN A 306 5.16 37.63 -42.40
C GLN A 306 4.76 37.23 -43.80
N ARG A 307 3.79 36.33 -43.96
CA ARG A 307 3.26 35.92 -45.28
C ARG A 307 2.54 37.07 -45.99
N ARG A 308 1.81 37.91 -45.24
CA ARG A 308 1.17 39.13 -45.77
C ARG A 308 2.20 40.12 -46.32
N VAL A 309 3.26 40.38 -45.51
CA VAL A 309 4.36 41.26 -45.94
C VAL A 309 5.04 40.68 -47.19
N GLN A 310 5.38 39.39 -47.19
CA GLN A 310 5.96 38.73 -48.37
C GLN A 310 5.04 38.86 -49.59
N LEU A 311 3.75 38.57 -49.43
CA LEU A 311 2.80 38.68 -50.52
C LEU A 311 2.70 40.13 -51.05
N SER A 312 2.65 41.12 -50.16
CA SER A 312 2.62 42.53 -50.55
C SER A 312 3.92 42.96 -51.25
N THR A 313 5.06 42.42 -50.83
CA THR A 313 6.35 42.67 -51.50
C THR A 313 6.35 42.08 -52.92
N PHE A 314 5.92 40.82 -53.06
CA PHE A 314 5.79 40.21 -54.39
C PHE A 314 4.76 40.91 -55.26
N ALA A 315 3.64 41.34 -54.72
CA ALA A 315 2.63 42.09 -55.46
C ALA A 315 3.19 43.43 -55.98
N ARG A 316 4.04 44.11 -55.21
CA ARG A 316 4.73 45.35 -55.67
C ARG A 316 5.80 45.10 -56.73
N LEU A 317 6.44 43.94 -56.74
CA LEU A 317 7.42 43.56 -57.74
C LEU A 317 6.79 43.11 -59.06
N LEU A 318 5.51 42.71 -59.02
CA LEU A 318 4.80 42.41 -60.25
C LEU A 318 4.47 43.74 -60.99
N PRO A 319 4.97 43.92 -62.20
CA PRO A 319 4.62 45.09 -62.98
C PRO A 319 3.11 45.13 -63.19
N ALA A 320 2.54 46.35 -63.11
CA ALA A 320 1.12 46.56 -63.45
C ALA A 320 0.81 45.98 -64.83
N GLY A 321 -0.37 45.38 -65.04
CA GLY A 321 -0.73 44.75 -66.33
C GLY A 321 -0.53 45.63 -67.53
N ASP A 322 -0.76 46.93 -67.40
CA ASP A 322 -0.46 47.91 -68.45
C ASP A 322 1.04 48.07 -68.70
N ALA A 323 1.91 47.97 -67.67
CA ALA A 323 3.36 48.04 -67.85
C ALA A 323 3.93 46.82 -68.60
N LEU A 324 3.33 45.66 -68.44
CA LEU A 324 3.70 44.42 -69.14
C LEU A 324 3.36 44.55 -70.66
N LEU A 325 2.31 45.25 -70.97
CA LEU A 325 1.83 45.46 -72.36
C LEU A 325 2.40 46.74 -73.02
N ALA A 326 3.00 47.63 -72.24
CA ALA A 326 3.50 48.93 -72.76
C ALA A 326 4.55 48.70 -73.83
N ASN A 327 5.55 47.87 -73.64
CA ASN A 327 6.55 47.57 -74.65
C ASN A 327 6.00 46.89 -75.92
N PRO A 328 5.19 45.83 -75.81
CA PRO A 328 4.52 45.27 -77.00
C PRO A 328 3.63 46.27 -77.76
N ARG A 329 2.84 47.07 -77.03
CA ARG A 329 2.03 48.15 -77.70
C ARG A 329 2.93 49.14 -78.40
N GLN A 330 3.95 49.68 -77.78
CA GLN A 330 4.85 50.64 -78.42
C GLN A 330 5.57 50.05 -79.65
N ARG A 331 5.93 48.79 -79.61
CA ARG A 331 6.54 48.08 -80.75
C ARG A 331 5.48 47.93 -81.88
N PHE A 332 4.27 47.61 -81.57
CA PHE A 332 3.17 47.53 -82.56
C PHE A 332 2.87 48.87 -83.17
N ASP A 333 2.72 49.94 -82.38
CA ASP A 333 2.46 51.28 -82.86
C ASP A 333 3.57 51.78 -83.82
N ARG A 334 4.86 51.56 -83.40
CA ARG A 334 6.00 51.88 -84.30
C ARG A 334 5.98 51.07 -85.58
N ALA A 335 5.64 49.82 -85.57
CA ALA A 335 5.51 49.00 -86.77
C ALA A 335 4.38 49.47 -87.66
N ALA A 336 3.23 49.79 -87.05
CA ALA A 336 2.07 50.35 -87.77
C ALA A 336 2.35 51.71 -88.44
N ASP A 337 3.06 52.60 -87.75
CA ASP A 337 3.47 53.89 -88.29
C ASP A 337 4.52 53.73 -89.41
N ARG A 338 5.46 52.81 -89.31
CA ARG A 338 6.42 52.48 -90.39
C ARG A 338 5.68 51.93 -91.62
N LEU A 339 4.69 51.09 -91.43
CA LEU A 339 3.90 50.52 -92.48
C LEU A 339 3.09 51.63 -93.22
N ARG A 340 2.49 52.49 -92.41
CA ARG A 340 1.71 53.67 -92.97
C ARG A 340 2.63 54.61 -93.71
N ALA A 341 3.80 54.95 -93.22
CA ALA A 341 4.81 55.78 -93.84
C ALA A 341 5.33 55.12 -95.14
N GLY A 342 5.66 53.83 -95.10
CA GLY A 342 6.07 53.08 -96.29
C GLY A 342 4.99 53.00 -97.37
N ALA A 343 3.73 52.80 -96.97
CA ALA A 343 2.61 52.79 -97.89
C ALA A 343 2.39 54.16 -98.54
N ARG A 344 2.54 55.28 -97.84
CA ARG A 344 2.48 56.63 -98.37
C ARG A 344 3.66 56.88 -99.34
N ALA A 345 4.86 56.58 -98.99
CA ALA A 345 6.03 56.73 -99.85
C ALA A 345 5.95 55.87 -101.12
N ALA A 346 5.44 54.65 -101.06
CA ALA A 346 5.21 53.80 -102.21
C ALA A 346 4.08 54.34 -103.14
N ARG A 347 3.11 55.06 -102.59
CA ARG A 347 2.05 55.70 -103.34
C ARG A 347 2.53 56.99 -104.02
N ASP A 348 3.32 57.82 -103.32
CA ASP A 348 3.84 59.09 -103.86
C ASP A 348 4.96 58.88 -104.89
N GLY A 349 5.74 57.78 -104.79
CA GLY A 349 6.77 57.40 -105.77
C GLY A 349 6.19 56.77 -107.08
N ARG A 350 4.89 56.56 -107.16
CA ARG A 350 4.15 56.08 -108.35
C ARG A 350 3.41 57.22 -109.13
N ARG A 351 3.57 58.46 -108.77
CA ARG A 351 3.18 59.64 -109.50
C ARG A 351 4.43 60.27 -110.15
#